data_9697d48d8cf8526a4e2bd17bc87e3ef9
#
_entry.id   9697d48d8cf8526a4e2bd17bc87e3ef9
#
_cell.length_a   1.000
_cell.length_b   1.000
_cell.length_c   1.000
_cell.angle_alpha   90.00
_cell.angle_beta   90.00
_cell.angle_gamma   90.00
#
_symmetry.space_group_name_H-M   'P 1'
#
loop_
_entity.id
_entity.type
_entity.pdbx_description
1 polymer ?
#
loop_
_entity_poly.entity_id
_entity_poly.type
_entity_poly.pdbx_seq_one_letter_code
_entity_poly.pdbx_strand_id
1 'polypeptide(L)'
;MNRKDEHISLAKAFHKDKTNDFDQIRFVHHSFSEVAMDDVDISTSFLDFSFKQPFYINAMTGGSDRAKEINQQLGIIARETGIMVATGSVNAALKNPDVAETYQIMRKENPEGVIFANIGAGLSLEAAKRAVELFHADGLQIHVNVPQELVMPEGDRDFHGWLDTIEDIASQLSVPVVVKEVGFGMSSETIEQLVQRGVKAVDVSGQGGTSFTQIENARRKKRELGFLTDWGQSTVLSLLEAANWHRDLDVLASGGVRQSLDIVKALSLGAKSVGIAGTILNQLMTHGLDETIALVQQWEDELKMLYTLLGKKNTAELTTTDIIFSPEIIHWCESRGIAYQPFAKRSK
;
A
#
# COMPACT_ATOMS: atom_id res chain seq x y z
N MET A 1 17.56 -14.55 16.57
CA MET A 1 17.32 -13.67 15.40
C MET A 1 16.29 -12.63 15.84
N ASN A 2 16.46 -11.36 15.49
CA ASN A 2 15.48 -10.32 15.82
C ASN A 2 14.18 -10.58 15.00
N ARG A 3 12.99 -10.35 15.61
CA ARG A 3 11.68 -10.50 14.95
C ARG A 3 11.61 -9.84 13.57
N LYS A 4 12.20 -8.64 13.43
CA LYS A 4 12.21 -7.90 12.16
C LYS A 4 13.02 -8.61 11.08
N ASP A 5 14.14 -9.21 11.45
CA ASP A 5 14.98 -9.99 10.52
C ASP A 5 14.31 -11.30 10.10
N GLU A 6 13.52 -11.92 11.02
CA GLU A 6 12.68 -13.07 10.68
C GLU A 6 11.62 -12.70 9.65
N HIS A 7 10.91 -11.57 9.85
CA HIS A 7 9.92 -11.08 8.90
C HIS A 7 10.51 -10.84 7.52
N ILE A 8 11.66 -10.16 7.42
CA ILE A 8 12.35 -9.91 6.15
C ILE A 8 12.72 -11.24 5.46
N SER A 9 13.27 -12.19 6.21
CA SER A 9 13.71 -13.48 5.67
C SER A 9 12.52 -14.33 5.20
N LEU A 10 11.44 -14.37 5.98
CA LEU A 10 10.22 -15.11 5.64
C LEU A 10 9.46 -14.44 4.48
N ALA A 11 9.40 -13.10 4.45
CA ALA A 11 8.80 -12.36 3.33
C ALA A 11 9.51 -12.71 2.01
N LYS A 12 10.86 -12.74 2.01
CA LYS A 12 11.65 -13.17 0.85
C LYS A 12 11.39 -14.64 0.50
N ALA A 13 11.39 -15.54 1.50
CA ALA A 13 11.22 -16.98 1.27
C ALA A 13 9.82 -17.34 0.74
N PHE A 14 8.79 -16.59 1.14
CA PHE A 14 7.42 -16.80 0.70
C PHE A 14 7.03 -15.94 -0.51
N HIS A 15 7.90 -15.03 -0.94
CA HIS A 15 7.68 -14.27 -2.17
C HIS A 15 7.64 -15.24 -3.36
N LYS A 16 6.51 -15.26 -4.05
CA LYS A 16 6.30 -16.06 -5.26
C LYS A 16 5.47 -15.22 -6.22
N ASP A 17 5.78 -15.31 -7.49
CA ASP A 17 4.92 -14.82 -8.55
C ASP A 17 3.66 -15.68 -8.59
N LYS A 18 2.68 -15.30 -7.78
CA LYS A 18 1.36 -15.95 -7.73
C LYS A 18 0.39 -15.16 -8.60
N THR A 19 -0.52 -15.87 -9.24
CA THR A 19 -1.72 -15.26 -9.80
C THR A 19 -2.53 -14.61 -8.68
N ASN A 20 -3.14 -13.47 -8.97
CA ASN A 20 -4.04 -12.77 -8.05
C ASN A 20 -5.17 -12.09 -8.84
N ASP A 21 -6.07 -11.38 -8.16
CA ASP A 21 -7.25 -10.82 -8.81
C ASP A 21 -6.95 -9.72 -9.83
N PHE A 22 -5.76 -9.14 -9.87
CA PHE A 22 -5.37 -8.30 -11.00
C PHE A 22 -5.34 -9.08 -12.33
N ASP A 23 -5.10 -10.39 -12.32
CA ASP A 23 -5.15 -11.24 -13.52
C ASP A 23 -6.58 -11.50 -14.00
N GLN A 24 -7.57 -11.25 -13.13
CA GLN A 24 -8.99 -11.42 -13.39
C GLN A 24 -9.68 -10.15 -13.93
N ILE A 25 -8.89 -9.09 -14.16
CA ILE A 25 -9.34 -7.83 -14.79
C ILE A 25 -8.76 -7.74 -16.19
N ARG A 26 -9.61 -7.37 -17.17
CA ARG A 26 -9.19 -7.12 -18.55
C ARG A 26 -9.70 -5.76 -19.00
N PHE A 27 -8.81 -4.98 -19.60
CA PHE A 27 -9.22 -3.78 -20.34
C PHE A 27 -9.84 -4.17 -21.68
N VAL A 28 -10.86 -3.42 -22.08
CA VAL A 28 -11.39 -3.51 -23.44
C VAL A 28 -10.41 -2.81 -24.37
N HIS A 29 -9.94 -3.52 -25.42
CA HIS A 29 -9.01 -2.93 -26.36
C HIS A 29 -9.74 -2.01 -27.36
N HIS A 30 -9.34 -0.74 -27.39
CA HIS A 30 -9.76 0.23 -28.39
C HIS A 30 -8.59 0.46 -29.37
N SER A 31 -8.85 0.27 -30.68
CA SER A 31 -7.78 0.27 -31.70
C SER A 31 -7.21 1.66 -32.00
N PHE A 32 -7.89 2.73 -31.61
CA PHE A 32 -7.48 4.12 -31.85
C PHE A 32 -7.24 4.84 -30.52
N SER A 33 -5.99 5.19 -30.25
CA SER A 33 -5.60 5.87 -29.01
C SER A 33 -5.82 7.38 -29.06
N GLU A 34 -5.50 8.03 -30.17
CA GLU A 34 -5.49 9.50 -30.34
C GLU A 34 -4.64 10.27 -29.28
N VAL A 35 -3.71 9.58 -28.61
CA VAL A 35 -2.82 10.14 -27.59
C VAL A 35 -1.35 9.89 -28.00
N ALA A 36 -0.55 10.95 -28.01
CA ALA A 36 0.90 10.79 -28.14
C ALA A 36 1.53 10.49 -26.78
N MET A 37 2.51 9.61 -26.72
CA MET A 37 3.15 9.20 -25.46
C MET A 37 3.80 10.37 -24.71
N ASP A 38 4.32 11.36 -25.44
CA ASP A 38 4.94 12.56 -24.87
C ASP A 38 3.93 13.53 -24.23
N ASP A 39 2.62 13.41 -24.55
CA ASP A 39 1.54 14.20 -23.97
C ASP A 39 1.00 13.59 -22.67
N VAL A 40 1.51 12.42 -22.26
CA VAL A 40 1.02 11.70 -21.07
C VAL A 40 1.63 12.24 -19.80
N ASP A 41 0.78 12.63 -18.86
CA ASP A 41 1.12 13.00 -17.48
C ASP A 41 0.69 11.89 -16.51
N ILE A 42 1.68 11.19 -15.93
CA ILE A 42 1.44 10.15 -14.93
C ILE A 42 1.36 10.67 -13.49
N SER A 43 1.39 11.97 -13.29
CA SER A 43 1.31 12.56 -11.95
C SER A 43 0.00 12.23 -11.23
N THR A 44 0.00 12.32 -9.92
CA THR A 44 -1.17 12.15 -9.07
C THR A 44 -1.11 13.07 -7.85
N SER A 45 -2.24 13.21 -7.16
CA SER A 45 -2.30 13.91 -5.88
C SER A 45 -3.22 13.19 -4.91
N PHE A 46 -2.85 13.21 -3.62
CA PHE A 46 -3.68 12.79 -2.49
C PHE A 46 -3.20 13.49 -1.21
N LEU A 47 -4.08 13.73 -0.25
CA LEU A 47 -3.79 14.39 1.03
C LEU A 47 -2.99 15.70 0.87
N ASP A 48 -3.33 16.52 -0.12
CA ASP A 48 -2.67 17.80 -0.44
C ASP A 48 -1.22 17.68 -0.95
N PHE A 49 -0.69 16.46 -1.14
CA PHE A 49 0.58 16.23 -1.82
C PHE A 49 0.37 16.02 -3.32
N SER A 50 1.36 16.47 -4.10
CA SER A 50 1.46 16.18 -5.52
C SER A 50 2.70 15.33 -5.80
N PHE A 51 2.53 14.26 -6.58
CA PHE A 51 3.57 13.29 -6.89
C PHE A 51 3.73 13.16 -8.40
N LYS A 52 4.97 13.00 -8.85
CA LYS A 52 5.28 12.80 -10.28
C LYS A 52 4.82 11.45 -10.79
N GLN A 53 4.74 10.45 -9.91
CA GLN A 53 4.35 9.07 -10.22
C GLN A 53 3.15 8.66 -9.37
N PRO A 54 2.21 7.84 -9.90
CA PRO A 54 1.04 7.38 -9.16
C PRO A 54 1.30 6.11 -8.34
N PHE A 55 2.53 5.90 -7.89
CA PHE A 55 2.90 4.77 -7.03
C PHE A 55 3.99 5.19 -6.04
N TYR A 56 4.15 4.41 -4.97
CA TYR A 56 5.07 4.71 -3.88
C TYR A 56 5.62 3.44 -3.22
N ILE A 57 6.74 3.58 -2.50
CA ILE A 57 7.33 2.50 -1.70
C ILE A 57 6.58 2.42 -0.37
N ASN A 58 5.79 1.34 -0.18
CA ASN A 58 4.99 1.17 1.03
C ASN A 58 5.82 0.64 2.20
N ALA A 59 5.26 0.77 3.40
CA ALA A 59 5.87 0.41 4.68
C ALA A 59 6.34 -1.06 4.74
N MET A 60 7.59 -1.27 5.14
CA MET A 60 8.19 -2.61 5.21
C MET A 60 8.88 -2.91 6.52
N THR A 61 9.97 -2.22 6.88
CA THR A 61 10.86 -2.65 7.95
C THR A 61 11.45 -1.51 8.77
N GLY A 62 12.14 -1.86 9.86
CA GLY A 62 12.85 -0.98 10.79
C GLY A 62 13.15 -1.70 12.11
N GLY A 63 14.09 -1.19 12.91
CA GLY A 63 14.36 -1.68 14.26
C GLY A 63 15.43 -2.78 14.35
N SER A 64 16.24 -3.01 13.32
CA SER A 64 17.46 -3.85 13.34
C SER A 64 18.53 -3.28 12.41
N ASP A 65 19.78 -3.71 12.53
CA ASP A 65 20.89 -3.26 11.67
C ASP A 65 20.61 -3.61 10.20
N ARG A 66 20.12 -4.80 9.94
CA ARG A 66 19.71 -5.21 8.59
C ARG A 66 18.58 -4.34 8.04
N ALA A 67 17.61 -3.99 8.88
CA ALA A 67 16.54 -3.08 8.49
C ALA A 67 17.05 -1.66 8.22
N LYS A 68 18.10 -1.20 8.95
CA LYS A 68 18.78 0.07 8.71
C LYS A 68 19.39 0.11 7.30
N GLU A 69 20.12 -0.93 6.90
CA GLU A 69 20.71 -1.03 5.55
C GLU A 69 19.63 -0.99 4.45
N ILE A 70 18.53 -1.70 4.65
CA ILE A 70 17.39 -1.68 3.70
C ILE A 70 16.78 -0.28 3.66
N ASN A 71 16.48 0.34 4.79
CA ASN A 71 15.87 1.67 4.86
C ASN A 71 16.79 2.74 4.27
N GLN A 72 18.12 2.61 4.41
CA GLN A 72 19.08 3.48 3.74
C GLN A 72 18.94 3.39 2.22
N GLN A 73 18.92 2.18 1.68
CA GLN A 73 18.78 1.96 0.24
C GLN A 73 17.41 2.44 -0.28
N LEU A 74 16.32 2.22 0.48
CA LEU A 74 14.99 2.73 0.12
C LEU A 74 14.95 4.26 0.12
N GLY A 75 15.64 4.92 1.06
CA GLY A 75 15.81 6.38 1.08
C GLY A 75 16.54 6.89 -0.17
N ILE A 76 17.61 6.20 -0.58
CA ILE A 76 18.36 6.53 -1.81
C ILE A 76 17.48 6.34 -3.04
N ILE A 77 16.77 5.21 -3.16
CA ILE A 77 15.84 4.95 -4.29
C ILE A 77 14.81 6.09 -4.37
N ALA A 78 14.20 6.45 -3.23
CA ALA A 78 13.19 7.50 -3.18
C ALA A 78 13.76 8.87 -3.60
N ARG A 79 14.98 9.21 -3.20
CA ARG A 79 15.67 10.44 -3.62
C ARG A 79 15.93 10.46 -5.12
N GLU A 80 16.53 9.38 -5.66
CA GLU A 80 16.93 9.32 -7.08
C GLU A 80 15.75 9.30 -8.05
N THR A 81 14.61 8.75 -7.60
CA THR A 81 13.41 8.63 -8.45
C THR A 81 12.32 9.65 -8.10
N GLY A 82 12.42 10.34 -6.97
CA GLY A 82 11.39 11.28 -6.50
C GLY A 82 10.10 10.59 -5.99
N ILE A 83 10.14 9.27 -5.80
CA ILE A 83 8.99 8.49 -5.31
C ILE A 83 8.80 8.68 -3.80
N MET A 84 7.55 8.75 -3.34
CA MET A 84 7.25 8.73 -1.91
C MET A 84 7.63 7.39 -1.28
N VAL A 85 8.04 7.41 0.00
CA VAL A 85 8.35 6.20 0.75
C VAL A 85 7.73 6.24 2.16
N ALA A 86 7.30 5.08 2.66
CA ALA A 86 6.84 4.93 4.04
C ALA A 86 7.75 3.99 4.82
N THR A 87 8.03 4.31 6.10
CA THR A 87 8.79 3.44 6.99
C THR A 87 7.96 2.24 7.45
N GLY A 88 8.60 1.15 7.85
CA GLY A 88 7.93 0.12 8.65
C GLY A 88 7.54 0.68 10.02
N SER A 89 6.70 -0.07 10.77
CA SER A 89 6.22 0.36 12.09
C SER A 89 7.37 0.84 12.99
N VAL A 90 7.30 2.10 13.42
CA VAL A 90 8.31 2.74 14.30
C VAL A 90 8.14 2.38 15.78
N ASN A 91 7.19 1.51 16.12
CA ASN A 91 6.93 1.10 17.50
C ASN A 91 8.20 0.59 18.23
N ALA A 92 9.12 -0.05 17.51
CA ALA A 92 10.38 -0.48 18.10
C ALA A 92 11.23 0.72 18.61
N ALA A 93 11.33 1.80 17.84
CA ALA A 93 12.05 3.00 18.23
C ALA A 93 11.34 3.80 19.33
N LEU A 94 10.01 3.79 19.35
CA LEU A 94 9.23 4.42 20.43
C LEU A 94 9.45 3.74 21.79
N LYS A 95 9.70 2.42 21.78
CA LYS A 95 10.01 1.61 22.97
C LYS A 95 11.50 1.60 23.34
N ASN A 96 12.37 1.62 22.34
CA ASN A 96 13.84 1.63 22.51
C ASN A 96 14.47 2.68 21.58
N PRO A 97 14.88 3.84 22.10
CA PRO A 97 15.52 4.89 21.32
C PRO A 97 16.81 4.46 20.60
N ASP A 98 17.52 3.43 21.08
CA ASP A 98 18.77 2.97 20.47
C ASP A 98 18.61 2.49 19.02
N VAL A 99 17.38 2.08 18.63
CA VAL A 99 17.08 1.65 17.26
C VAL A 99 16.49 2.77 16.39
N ALA A 100 16.39 4.00 16.90
CA ALA A 100 15.82 5.14 16.20
C ALA A 100 16.49 5.42 14.84
N GLU A 101 17.83 5.31 14.81
CA GLU A 101 18.63 5.54 13.61
C GLU A 101 18.23 4.61 12.44
N THR A 102 17.69 3.42 12.73
CA THR A 102 17.24 2.47 11.70
C THR A 102 16.05 3.00 10.87
N TYR A 103 15.37 4.04 11.34
CA TYR A 103 14.29 4.77 10.64
C TYR A 103 14.78 6.14 10.16
N GLN A 104 15.53 6.87 11.00
CA GLN A 104 16.06 8.21 10.70
C GLN A 104 16.98 8.21 9.48
N ILE A 105 17.67 7.10 9.20
CA ILE A 105 18.54 6.95 8.03
C ILE A 105 17.80 7.25 6.72
N MET A 106 16.50 6.94 6.63
CA MET A 106 15.70 7.19 5.43
C MET A 106 15.56 8.71 5.15
N ARG A 107 15.29 9.51 6.18
CA ARG A 107 15.26 10.98 6.08
C ARG A 107 16.65 11.55 5.78
N LYS A 108 17.70 10.99 6.39
CA LYS A 108 19.08 11.41 6.14
C LYS A 108 19.49 11.23 4.67
N GLU A 109 19.08 10.10 4.06
CA GLU A 109 19.36 9.83 2.64
C GLU A 109 18.44 10.58 1.68
N ASN A 110 17.22 10.92 2.11
CA ASN A 110 16.21 11.63 1.32
C ASN A 110 15.66 12.85 2.08
N PRO A 111 16.48 13.92 2.23
CA PRO A 111 16.13 15.05 3.10
C PRO A 111 14.91 15.83 2.64
N GLU A 112 14.68 15.95 1.32
CA GLU A 112 13.60 16.76 0.71
C GLU A 112 12.41 15.92 0.24
N GLY A 113 12.51 14.58 0.28
CA GLY A 113 11.44 13.72 -0.23
C GLY A 113 10.32 13.51 0.77
N VAL A 114 9.16 13.13 0.27
CA VAL A 114 7.99 12.80 1.10
C VAL A 114 8.18 11.44 1.76
N ILE A 115 8.24 11.42 3.10
CA ILE A 115 8.42 10.22 3.91
C ILE A 115 7.32 10.13 4.96
N PHE A 116 6.57 9.03 4.97
CA PHE A 116 5.54 8.77 5.97
C PHE A 116 6.07 7.86 7.08
N ALA A 117 5.78 8.24 8.33
CA ALA A 117 5.94 7.35 9.47
C ALA A 117 4.84 6.28 9.47
N ASN A 118 5.01 5.21 10.26
CA ASN A 118 4.02 4.16 10.38
C ASN A 118 3.91 3.66 11.83
N ILE A 119 2.67 3.53 12.33
CA ILE A 119 2.37 2.97 13.65
C ILE A 119 1.19 2.00 13.58
N GLY A 120 1.01 1.18 14.63
CA GLY A 120 -0.19 0.34 14.79
C GLY A 120 -1.38 1.13 15.37
N ALA A 121 -2.59 0.72 15.03
CA ALA A 121 -3.85 1.38 15.43
C ALA A 121 -4.07 1.44 16.95
N GLY A 122 -3.45 0.57 17.74
CA GLY A 122 -3.53 0.58 19.21
C GLY A 122 -2.62 1.58 19.91
N LEU A 123 -1.87 2.44 19.17
CA LEU A 123 -0.96 3.43 19.77
C LEU A 123 -1.64 4.80 19.92
N SER A 124 -1.35 5.47 21.04
CA SER A 124 -1.96 6.76 21.40
C SER A 124 -1.53 7.91 20.49
N LEU A 125 -2.29 9.03 20.54
CA LEU A 125 -1.93 10.29 19.88
C LEU A 125 -0.51 10.77 20.23
N GLU A 126 -0.10 10.62 21.50
CA GLU A 126 1.26 10.99 21.92
C GLU A 126 2.32 10.14 21.25
N ALA A 127 2.06 8.83 21.08
CA ALA A 127 2.95 7.95 20.31
C ALA A 127 2.98 8.32 18.82
N ALA A 128 1.85 8.75 18.26
CA ALA A 128 1.76 9.23 16.88
C ALA A 128 2.60 10.51 16.67
N LYS A 129 2.52 11.48 17.58
CA LYS A 129 3.35 12.71 17.55
C LYS A 129 4.83 12.37 17.60
N ARG A 130 5.25 11.52 18.54
CA ARG A 130 6.65 11.07 18.64
C ARG A 130 7.11 10.30 17.40
N ALA A 131 6.23 9.55 16.75
CA ALA A 131 6.56 8.84 15.52
C ALA A 131 6.86 9.81 14.36
N VAL A 132 6.08 10.89 14.24
CA VAL A 132 6.31 11.95 13.25
C VAL A 132 7.59 12.72 13.56
N GLU A 133 7.80 13.10 14.83
CA GLU A 133 8.99 13.86 15.25
C GLU A 133 10.30 13.06 15.08
N LEU A 134 10.25 11.73 15.15
CA LEU A 134 11.42 10.84 15.13
C LEU A 134 12.37 11.13 13.95
N PHE A 135 11.84 11.50 12.80
CA PHE A 135 12.60 11.85 11.59
C PHE A 135 11.92 12.92 10.73
N HIS A 136 11.09 13.78 11.36
CA HIS A 136 10.33 14.84 10.68
C HIS A 136 9.51 14.29 9.51
N ALA A 137 8.66 13.31 9.80
CA ALA A 137 7.81 12.68 8.78
C ALA A 137 6.77 13.65 8.25
N ASP A 138 6.50 13.59 6.94
CA ASP A 138 5.53 14.46 6.25
C ASP A 138 4.09 13.98 6.44
N GLY A 139 3.90 12.73 6.82
CA GLY A 139 2.61 12.11 7.09
C GLY A 139 2.73 10.86 7.95
N LEU A 140 1.59 10.31 8.34
CA LEU A 140 1.51 9.11 9.17
C LEU A 140 0.63 8.05 8.54
N GLN A 141 1.11 6.83 8.45
CA GLN A 141 0.29 5.64 8.22
C GLN A 141 -0.07 4.99 9.56
N ILE A 142 -1.35 4.71 9.78
CA ILE A 142 -1.84 3.89 10.89
C ILE A 142 -2.25 2.53 10.31
N HIS A 143 -1.51 1.48 10.63
CA HIS A 143 -1.89 0.16 10.15
C HIS A 143 -2.85 -0.55 11.09
N VAL A 144 -3.85 -1.21 10.50
CA VAL A 144 -4.78 -2.13 11.15
C VAL A 144 -4.41 -3.55 10.73
N ASN A 145 -4.25 -4.47 11.67
CA ASN A 145 -3.65 -5.78 11.39
C ASN A 145 -4.17 -6.90 12.34
N VAL A 146 -5.45 -6.87 12.67
CA VAL A 146 -6.07 -7.84 13.60
C VAL A 146 -5.71 -9.30 13.26
N PRO A 147 -5.82 -9.78 12.00
CA PRO A 147 -5.48 -11.17 11.69
C PRO A 147 -4.00 -11.49 11.94
N GLN A 148 -3.08 -10.55 11.65
CA GLN A 148 -1.67 -10.71 11.95
C GLN A 148 -1.42 -10.82 13.45
N GLU A 149 -1.98 -9.91 14.26
CA GLU A 149 -1.83 -9.91 15.72
C GLU A 149 -2.35 -11.21 16.35
N LEU A 150 -3.49 -11.72 15.89
CA LEU A 150 -4.07 -12.96 16.38
C LEU A 150 -3.20 -14.19 16.05
N VAL A 151 -2.51 -14.20 14.92
CA VAL A 151 -1.60 -15.30 14.54
C VAL A 151 -0.23 -15.14 15.18
N MET A 152 0.24 -13.93 15.39
CA MET A 152 1.54 -13.62 15.98
C MET A 152 1.61 -14.17 17.43
N PRO A 153 2.64 -14.97 17.82
CA PRO A 153 2.74 -15.54 19.17
C PRO A 153 2.68 -14.49 20.28
N GLU A 154 3.33 -13.36 20.08
CA GLU A 154 3.42 -12.21 21.01
C GLU A 154 2.45 -11.06 20.67
N GLY A 155 1.48 -11.29 19.78
CA GLY A 155 0.56 -10.27 19.31
C GLY A 155 -0.54 -9.92 20.30
N ASP A 156 -1.19 -8.80 20.07
CA ASP A 156 -2.32 -8.33 20.85
C ASP A 156 -3.56 -9.24 20.70
N ARG A 157 -4.41 -9.23 21.73
CA ARG A 157 -5.66 -10.00 21.77
C ARG A 157 -6.86 -9.14 22.14
N ASP A 158 -6.63 -7.85 22.41
CA ASP A 158 -7.64 -6.85 22.69
C ASP A 158 -7.50 -5.70 21.69
N PHE A 159 -8.55 -5.46 20.94
CA PHE A 159 -8.61 -4.48 19.86
C PHE A 159 -9.62 -3.37 20.14
N HIS A 160 -10.12 -3.30 21.38
CA HIS A 160 -11.02 -2.24 21.79
C HIS A 160 -10.39 -0.85 21.67
N GLY A 161 -11.19 0.13 21.28
CA GLY A 161 -10.77 1.54 21.21
C GLY A 161 -9.87 1.90 20.01
N TRP A 162 -9.55 0.99 19.09
CA TRP A 162 -8.75 1.31 17.92
C TRP A 162 -9.37 2.42 17.07
N LEU A 163 -10.69 2.38 16.84
CA LEU A 163 -11.40 3.41 16.07
C LEU A 163 -11.37 4.78 16.76
N ASP A 164 -11.54 4.81 18.09
CA ASP A 164 -11.49 6.05 18.85
C ASP A 164 -10.08 6.65 18.85
N THR A 165 -9.06 5.80 18.96
CA THR A 165 -7.65 6.22 18.85
C THR A 165 -7.32 6.77 17.45
N ILE A 166 -7.85 6.13 16.39
CA ILE A 166 -7.69 6.61 15.01
C ILE A 166 -8.34 7.98 14.84
N GLU A 167 -9.54 8.19 15.38
CA GLU A 167 -10.25 9.48 15.37
C GLU A 167 -9.45 10.57 16.08
N ASP A 168 -8.94 10.28 17.28
CA ASP A 168 -8.09 11.21 18.03
C ASP A 168 -6.84 11.61 17.24
N ILE A 169 -6.17 10.65 16.62
CA ILE A 169 -4.97 10.92 15.83
C ILE A 169 -5.33 11.71 14.56
N ALA A 170 -6.34 11.27 13.80
CA ALA A 170 -6.74 11.91 12.55
C ALA A 170 -7.20 13.36 12.73
N SER A 171 -7.83 13.68 13.90
CA SER A 171 -8.34 15.03 14.18
C SER A 171 -7.30 15.99 14.79
N GLN A 172 -6.23 15.48 15.42
CA GLN A 172 -5.32 16.31 16.22
C GLN A 172 -3.85 16.28 15.75
N LEU A 173 -3.47 15.35 14.87
CA LEU A 173 -2.11 15.30 14.36
C LEU A 173 -1.89 16.43 13.34
N SER A 174 -0.71 17.06 13.36
CA SER A 174 -0.38 18.19 12.48
C SER A 174 -0.04 17.79 11.05
N VAL A 175 0.18 16.50 10.80
CA VAL A 175 0.45 15.94 9.46
C VAL A 175 -0.69 15.04 9.03
N PRO A 176 -0.92 14.86 7.72
CA PRO A 176 -1.99 14.02 7.21
C PRO A 176 -1.81 12.55 7.58
N VAL A 177 -2.95 11.85 7.72
CA VAL A 177 -3.04 10.47 8.18
C VAL A 177 -3.67 9.57 7.11
N VAL A 178 -3.04 8.43 6.85
CA VAL A 178 -3.58 7.32 6.05
C VAL A 178 -3.84 6.14 6.98
N VAL A 179 -5.06 5.63 7.02
CA VAL A 179 -5.33 4.34 7.68
C VAL A 179 -5.18 3.22 6.67
N LYS A 180 -4.37 2.23 6.98
CA LYS A 180 -4.03 1.15 6.04
C LYS A 180 -4.22 -0.24 6.62
N GLU A 181 -4.64 -1.15 5.78
CA GLU A 181 -4.54 -2.58 6.02
C GLU A 181 -3.13 -3.11 5.68
N VAL A 182 -2.88 -4.38 5.97
CA VAL A 182 -1.55 -5.00 5.77
C VAL A 182 -1.58 -6.28 4.91
N GLY A 183 -2.64 -6.47 4.14
CA GLY A 183 -2.77 -7.61 3.22
C GLY A 183 -4.05 -8.43 3.44
N PHE A 184 -5.06 -7.87 4.13
CA PHE A 184 -6.35 -8.52 4.34
C PHE A 184 -7.51 -7.76 3.69
N GLY A 185 -7.26 -6.55 3.16
CA GLY A 185 -8.26 -5.74 2.47
C GLY A 185 -9.22 -5.01 3.40
N MET A 186 -10.01 -4.10 2.83
CA MET A 186 -11.04 -3.34 3.54
C MET A 186 -12.40 -3.54 2.90
N SER A 187 -13.43 -3.79 3.70
CA SER A 187 -14.83 -3.77 3.26
C SER A 187 -15.38 -2.34 3.25
N SER A 188 -16.49 -2.13 2.56
CA SER A 188 -17.21 -0.85 2.53
C SER A 188 -17.59 -0.38 3.93
N GLU A 189 -17.99 -1.30 4.82
CA GLU A 189 -18.35 -1.01 6.21
C GLU A 189 -17.15 -0.55 7.04
N THR A 190 -15.96 -1.12 6.80
CA THR A 190 -14.72 -0.64 7.43
C THR A 190 -14.40 0.78 6.98
N ILE A 191 -14.51 1.05 5.68
CA ILE A 191 -14.26 2.38 5.11
C ILE A 191 -15.27 3.39 5.67
N GLU A 192 -16.56 3.03 5.74
CA GLU A 192 -17.61 3.85 6.32
C GLU A 192 -17.27 4.28 7.77
N GLN A 193 -16.85 3.32 8.60
CA GLN A 193 -16.46 3.61 9.98
C GLN A 193 -15.29 4.60 10.07
N LEU A 194 -14.33 4.52 9.14
CA LEU A 194 -13.18 5.43 9.07
C LEU A 194 -13.60 6.83 8.59
N VAL A 195 -14.45 6.91 7.57
CA VAL A 195 -15.01 8.19 7.07
C VAL A 195 -15.79 8.91 8.16
N GLN A 196 -16.64 8.19 8.89
CA GLN A 196 -17.42 8.74 10.02
C GLN A 196 -16.54 9.32 11.13
N ARG A 197 -15.28 8.88 11.24
CA ARG A 197 -14.25 9.38 12.17
C ARG A 197 -13.31 10.41 11.57
N GLY A 198 -13.66 10.96 10.41
CA GLY A 198 -12.91 12.05 9.79
C GLY A 198 -11.60 11.64 9.11
N VAL A 199 -11.35 10.34 8.92
CA VAL A 199 -10.20 9.85 8.13
C VAL A 199 -10.34 10.34 6.69
N LYS A 200 -9.26 10.87 6.11
CA LYS A 200 -9.24 11.46 4.77
C LYS A 200 -8.59 10.58 3.71
N ALA A 201 -7.83 9.58 4.11
CA ALA A 201 -7.23 8.63 3.18
C ALA A 201 -7.14 7.22 3.78
N VAL A 202 -7.35 6.22 2.93
CA VAL A 202 -7.16 4.80 3.27
C VAL A 202 -6.27 4.12 2.24
N ASP A 203 -5.45 3.15 2.67
CA ASP A 203 -4.79 2.18 1.80
C ASP A 203 -5.44 0.83 2.04
N VAL A 204 -6.20 0.35 1.07
CA VAL A 204 -7.01 -0.85 1.23
C VAL A 204 -6.21 -2.13 1.41
N SER A 205 -4.96 -2.16 0.99
CA SER A 205 -3.95 -3.22 1.20
C SER A 205 -4.53 -4.64 1.31
N GLY A 206 -4.97 -5.17 0.17
CA GLY A 206 -5.62 -6.47 0.11
C GLY A 206 -4.65 -7.64 -0.10
N GLN A 207 -5.22 -8.84 -0.19
CA GLN A 207 -4.50 -10.06 -0.55
C GLN A 207 -3.90 -9.99 -1.96
N GLY A 208 -2.91 -10.84 -2.22
CA GLY A 208 -2.26 -11.00 -3.51
C GLY A 208 -0.73 -10.86 -3.45
N GLY A 209 -0.19 -10.36 -2.34
CA GLY A 209 1.25 -10.23 -2.09
C GLY A 209 1.71 -11.00 -0.85
N THR A 210 2.37 -10.30 0.06
CA THR A 210 2.85 -10.86 1.34
C THR A 210 1.68 -11.24 2.24
N SER A 211 1.64 -12.48 2.71
CA SER A 211 0.66 -12.95 3.71
C SER A 211 1.28 -12.91 5.11
N PHE A 212 0.86 -11.96 5.93
CA PHE A 212 1.35 -11.86 7.31
C PHE A 212 0.87 -13.01 8.19
N THR A 213 -0.33 -13.57 7.96
CA THR A 213 -0.77 -14.78 8.66
C THR A 213 0.13 -15.97 8.34
N GLN A 214 0.59 -16.12 7.09
CA GLN A 214 1.55 -17.17 6.72
C GLN A 214 2.90 -16.96 7.41
N ILE A 215 3.41 -15.72 7.43
CA ILE A 215 4.68 -15.36 8.08
C ILE A 215 4.59 -15.66 9.59
N GLU A 216 3.57 -15.15 10.26
CA GLU A 216 3.43 -15.32 11.71
C GLU A 216 3.16 -16.77 12.10
N ASN A 217 2.39 -17.51 11.30
CA ASN A 217 2.18 -18.94 11.52
C ASN A 217 3.48 -19.74 11.35
N ALA A 218 4.37 -19.35 10.43
CA ALA A 218 5.69 -19.99 10.27
C ALA A 218 6.61 -19.76 11.50
N ARG A 219 6.43 -18.68 12.26
CA ARG A 219 7.13 -18.39 13.52
C ARG A 219 6.59 -19.22 14.70
N ARG A 220 5.39 -19.77 14.59
CA ARG A 220 4.77 -20.61 15.62
C ARG A 220 5.40 -22.02 15.63
N LYS A 221 5.64 -22.56 16.81
CA LYS A 221 6.22 -23.91 16.96
C LYS A 221 5.33 -25.00 16.30
N LYS A 222 4.01 -24.90 16.47
CA LYS A 222 3.03 -25.88 15.97
C LYS A 222 2.53 -25.58 14.57
N ARG A 223 2.65 -24.32 14.10
CA ARG A 223 2.14 -23.85 12.80
C ARG A 223 0.65 -24.19 12.57
N GLU A 224 -0.14 -24.18 13.62
CA GLU A 224 -1.52 -24.70 13.67
C GLU A 224 -2.58 -23.78 13.06
N LEU A 225 -2.22 -22.53 12.70
CA LEU A 225 -3.13 -21.53 12.18
C LEU A 225 -3.05 -21.37 10.65
N GLY A 226 -2.63 -22.42 9.93
CA GLY A 226 -2.53 -22.43 8.48
C GLY A 226 -3.86 -22.16 7.75
N PHE A 227 -5.00 -22.41 8.37
CA PHE A 227 -6.33 -22.12 7.84
C PHE A 227 -6.62 -20.61 7.69
N LEU A 228 -5.80 -19.73 8.28
CA LEU A 228 -5.90 -18.27 8.13
C LEU A 228 -5.02 -17.71 7.00
N THR A 229 -4.28 -18.56 6.26
CA THR A 229 -3.35 -18.11 5.23
C THR A 229 -4.05 -17.28 4.15
N ASP A 230 -5.28 -17.67 3.78
CA ASP A 230 -6.07 -17.03 2.74
C ASP A 230 -7.22 -16.18 3.33
N TRP A 231 -7.08 -15.73 4.58
CA TRP A 231 -8.07 -14.86 5.23
C TRP A 231 -8.01 -13.44 4.65
N GLY A 232 -9.19 -12.87 4.38
CA GLY A 232 -9.35 -11.50 3.87
C GLY A 232 -9.82 -11.47 2.42
N GLN A 233 -9.74 -10.30 1.81
CA GLN A 233 -10.15 -10.03 0.43
C GLN A 233 -9.02 -9.39 -0.35
N SER A 234 -9.04 -9.54 -1.67
CA SER A 234 -7.99 -9.01 -2.54
C SER A 234 -8.01 -7.48 -2.61
N THR A 235 -6.92 -6.91 -3.11
CA THR A 235 -6.83 -5.48 -3.43
C THR A 235 -7.91 -5.06 -4.42
N VAL A 236 -8.18 -5.88 -5.42
CA VAL A 236 -9.22 -5.62 -6.44
C VAL A 236 -10.61 -5.57 -5.80
N LEU A 237 -10.95 -6.57 -4.99
CA LEU A 237 -12.23 -6.59 -4.28
C LEU A 237 -12.37 -5.41 -3.33
N SER A 238 -11.30 -5.06 -2.60
CA SER A 238 -11.30 -3.92 -1.68
C SER A 238 -11.46 -2.57 -2.40
N LEU A 239 -10.89 -2.41 -3.60
CA LEU A 239 -11.10 -1.22 -4.42
C LEU A 239 -12.55 -1.13 -4.93
N LEU A 240 -13.18 -2.25 -5.25
CA LEU A 240 -14.59 -2.30 -5.62
C LEU A 240 -15.50 -1.99 -4.42
N GLU A 241 -15.18 -2.48 -3.22
CA GLU A 241 -15.84 -2.11 -1.97
C GLU A 241 -15.71 -0.59 -1.66
N ALA A 242 -14.58 0.02 -2.04
CA ALA A 242 -14.32 1.44 -1.88
C ALA A 242 -15.00 2.33 -2.93
N ALA A 243 -15.59 1.78 -3.98
CA ALA A 243 -16.06 2.54 -5.15
C ALA A 243 -17.06 3.68 -4.83
N ASN A 244 -17.87 3.53 -3.80
CA ASN A 244 -18.83 4.54 -3.37
C ASN A 244 -18.22 5.67 -2.54
N TRP A 245 -16.95 5.54 -2.10
CA TRP A 245 -16.32 6.44 -1.13
C TRP A 245 -15.31 7.41 -1.74
N HIS A 246 -15.02 7.33 -3.03
CA HIS A 246 -14.01 8.18 -3.70
C HIS A 246 -14.28 9.69 -3.66
N ARG A 247 -15.49 10.11 -3.26
CA ARG A 247 -15.83 11.53 -3.08
C ARG A 247 -15.51 12.04 -1.68
N ASP A 248 -15.43 11.13 -0.72
CA ASP A 248 -15.32 11.44 0.72
C ASP A 248 -13.89 11.29 1.25
N LEU A 249 -13.09 10.44 0.59
CA LEU A 249 -11.70 10.20 0.96
C LEU A 249 -10.84 9.79 -0.24
N ASP A 250 -9.53 9.95 -0.08
CA ASP A 250 -8.54 9.41 -1.02
C ASP A 250 -8.33 7.92 -0.77
N VAL A 251 -8.54 7.11 -1.79
CA VAL A 251 -8.30 5.67 -1.75
C VAL A 251 -6.95 5.36 -2.36
N LEU A 252 -6.07 4.75 -1.58
CA LEU A 252 -4.82 4.18 -2.03
C LEU A 252 -4.95 2.66 -2.13
N ALA A 253 -4.13 2.04 -2.96
CA ALA A 253 -4.11 0.60 -3.13
C ALA A 253 -2.73 0.03 -2.83
N SER A 254 -2.65 -1.10 -2.16
CA SER A 254 -1.46 -1.91 -2.08
C SER A 254 -1.82 -3.39 -1.89
N GLY A 255 -0.82 -4.27 -2.00
CA GLY A 255 -1.03 -5.73 -1.95
C GLY A 255 -1.17 -6.36 -3.34
N GLY A 256 -0.26 -7.27 -3.65
CA GLY A 256 -0.29 -8.05 -4.89
C GLY A 256 0.17 -7.34 -6.16
N VAL A 257 0.74 -6.15 -6.07
CA VAL A 257 1.26 -5.39 -7.22
C VAL A 257 2.62 -5.96 -7.63
N ARG A 258 2.73 -6.44 -8.87
CA ARG A 258 3.92 -7.14 -9.40
C ARG A 258 4.61 -6.37 -10.53
N GLN A 259 3.84 -5.55 -11.26
CA GLN A 259 4.25 -4.89 -12.50
C GLN A 259 3.42 -3.62 -12.76
N SER A 260 3.86 -2.81 -13.70
CA SER A 260 3.21 -1.56 -14.13
C SER A 260 1.74 -1.74 -14.54
N LEU A 261 1.38 -2.85 -15.18
CA LEU A 261 0.00 -3.14 -15.57
C LEU A 261 -0.93 -3.30 -14.34
N ASP A 262 -0.44 -3.88 -13.24
CA ASP A 262 -1.22 -3.98 -11.99
C ASP A 262 -1.45 -2.59 -11.39
N ILE A 263 -0.48 -1.66 -11.50
CA ILE A 263 -0.63 -0.26 -11.09
C ILE A 263 -1.76 0.39 -11.88
N VAL A 264 -1.75 0.29 -13.22
CA VAL A 264 -2.78 0.88 -14.07
C VAL A 264 -4.16 0.31 -13.76
N LYS A 265 -4.27 -1.00 -13.49
CA LYS A 265 -5.53 -1.64 -13.09
C LYS A 265 -6.06 -1.07 -11.78
N ALA A 266 -5.20 -0.90 -10.76
CA ALA A 266 -5.59 -0.31 -9.48
C ALA A 266 -6.06 1.15 -9.63
N LEU A 267 -5.33 1.96 -10.40
CA LEU A 267 -5.72 3.35 -10.71
C LEU A 267 -7.04 3.41 -11.48
N SER A 268 -7.25 2.52 -12.44
CA SER A 268 -8.51 2.43 -13.19
C SER A 268 -9.70 2.02 -12.34
N LEU A 269 -9.48 1.37 -11.19
CA LEU A 269 -10.49 1.08 -10.18
C LEU A 269 -10.71 2.23 -9.19
N GLY A 270 -10.00 3.35 -9.34
CA GLY A 270 -10.19 4.57 -8.58
C GLY A 270 -9.13 4.85 -7.52
N ALA A 271 -8.09 4.03 -7.40
CA ALA A 271 -6.97 4.36 -6.51
C ALA A 271 -6.29 5.66 -6.96
N LYS A 272 -5.93 6.53 -6.01
CA LYS A 272 -5.15 7.75 -6.24
C LYS A 272 -3.67 7.45 -6.41
N SER A 273 -3.17 6.46 -5.69
CA SER A 273 -1.78 6.01 -5.76
C SER A 273 -1.67 4.55 -5.34
N VAL A 274 -0.58 3.90 -5.72
CA VAL A 274 -0.38 2.46 -5.53
C VAL A 274 0.89 2.18 -4.73
N GLY A 275 0.74 1.60 -3.54
CA GLY A 275 1.83 1.24 -2.64
C GLY A 275 2.43 -0.13 -3.00
N ILE A 276 3.75 -0.19 -3.11
CA ILE A 276 4.48 -1.40 -3.49
C ILE A 276 5.51 -1.71 -2.42
N ALA A 277 5.39 -2.89 -1.80
CA ALA A 277 6.31 -3.33 -0.75
C ALA A 277 7.10 -4.55 -1.17
N GLY A 278 6.46 -5.72 -1.23
CA GLY A 278 7.14 -7.00 -1.44
C GLY A 278 7.95 -7.08 -2.73
N THR A 279 7.43 -6.55 -3.84
CA THR A 279 8.10 -6.54 -5.14
C THR A 279 9.38 -5.69 -5.09
N ILE A 280 9.32 -4.48 -4.54
CA ILE A 280 10.49 -3.59 -4.38
C ILE A 280 11.51 -4.22 -3.43
N LEU A 281 11.07 -4.78 -2.29
CA LEU A 281 11.98 -5.43 -1.36
C LEU A 281 12.69 -6.63 -1.99
N ASN A 282 11.95 -7.46 -2.70
CA ASN A 282 12.53 -8.63 -3.38
C ASN A 282 13.52 -8.21 -4.48
N GLN A 283 13.20 -7.19 -5.27
CA GLN A 283 14.09 -6.62 -6.28
C GLN A 283 15.38 -6.12 -5.64
N LEU A 284 15.26 -5.30 -4.59
CA LEU A 284 16.39 -4.73 -3.86
C LEU A 284 17.30 -5.83 -3.27
N MET A 285 16.72 -6.83 -2.63
CA MET A 285 17.48 -7.91 -2.00
C MET A 285 18.08 -8.91 -3.00
N THR A 286 17.62 -8.94 -4.24
CA THR A 286 18.07 -9.93 -5.24
C THR A 286 19.00 -9.29 -6.26
N HIS A 287 18.72 -8.06 -6.68
CA HIS A 287 19.42 -7.38 -7.77
C HIS A 287 20.18 -6.12 -7.33
N GLY A 288 19.90 -5.61 -6.09
CA GLY A 288 20.61 -4.48 -5.52
C GLY A 288 20.00 -3.12 -5.88
N LEU A 289 20.70 -2.08 -5.44
CA LEU A 289 20.23 -0.69 -5.45
C LEU A 289 19.99 -0.16 -6.87
N ASP A 290 21.01 -0.23 -7.73
CA ASP A 290 20.98 0.37 -9.07
C ASP A 290 19.88 -0.25 -9.94
N GLU A 291 19.74 -1.57 -9.89
CA GLU A 291 18.71 -2.30 -10.62
C GLU A 291 17.29 -2.00 -10.08
N THR A 292 17.16 -1.65 -8.81
CA THR A 292 15.87 -1.25 -8.24
C THR A 292 15.51 0.17 -8.66
N ILE A 293 16.47 1.09 -8.73
CA ILE A 293 16.27 2.43 -9.30
C ILE A 293 15.84 2.30 -10.77
N ALA A 294 16.55 1.48 -11.55
CA ALA A 294 16.24 1.24 -12.96
C ALA A 294 14.82 0.66 -13.14
N LEU A 295 14.39 -0.26 -12.27
CA LEU A 295 13.03 -0.81 -12.30
C LEU A 295 11.96 0.27 -12.07
N VAL A 296 12.16 1.18 -11.11
CA VAL A 296 11.21 2.27 -10.86
C VAL A 296 11.10 3.19 -12.08
N GLN A 297 12.23 3.57 -12.69
CA GLN A 297 12.28 4.37 -13.91
C GLN A 297 11.63 3.65 -15.10
N GLN A 298 11.88 2.36 -15.24
CA GLN A 298 11.23 1.52 -16.27
C GLN A 298 9.70 1.54 -16.11
N TRP A 299 9.19 1.45 -14.88
CA TRP A 299 7.75 1.50 -14.64
C TRP A 299 7.14 2.86 -14.99
N GLU A 300 7.87 3.96 -14.81
CA GLU A 300 7.40 5.29 -15.27
C GLU A 300 7.19 5.32 -16.79
N ASP A 301 8.13 4.78 -17.55
CA ASP A 301 8.02 4.69 -19.01
C ASP A 301 6.92 3.71 -19.46
N GLU A 302 6.80 2.58 -18.79
CA GLU A 302 5.74 1.61 -19.03
C GLU A 302 4.35 2.17 -18.71
N LEU A 303 4.21 3.00 -17.67
CA LEU A 303 2.95 3.66 -17.35
C LEU A 303 2.55 4.64 -18.47
N LYS A 304 3.47 5.45 -18.99
CA LYS A 304 3.18 6.34 -20.14
C LYS A 304 2.74 5.53 -21.36
N MET A 305 3.42 4.42 -21.64
CA MET A 305 3.04 3.52 -22.72
C MET A 305 1.63 2.93 -22.52
N LEU A 306 1.31 2.46 -21.30
CA LEU A 306 0.02 1.89 -20.97
C LEU A 306 -1.12 2.93 -21.03
N TYR A 307 -0.89 4.17 -20.56
CA TYR A 307 -1.86 5.26 -20.69
C TYR A 307 -2.12 5.56 -22.16
N THR A 308 -1.06 5.67 -22.97
CA THR A 308 -1.17 5.86 -24.42
C THR A 308 -1.97 4.73 -25.06
N LEU A 309 -1.69 3.47 -24.71
CA LEU A 309 -2.41 2.30 -25.21
C LEU A 309 -3.91 2.34 -24.88
N LEU A 310 -4.26 2.89 -23.70
CA LEU A 310 -5.64 3.04 -23.24
C LEU A 310 -6.32 4.34 -23.73
N GLY A 311 -5.59 5.20 -24.46
CA GLY A 311 -6.10 6.48 -24.94
C GLY A 311 -6.34 7.48 -23.78
N LYS A 312 -5.49 7.46 -22.75
CA LYS A 312 -5.60 8.33 -21.57
C LYS A 312 -4.38 9.23 -21.46
N LYS A 313 -4.62 10.52 -21.19
CA LYS A 313 -3.55 11.55 -21.09
C LYS A 313 -3.04 11.73 -19.67
N ASN A 314 -3.83 11.36 -18.66
CA ASN A 314 -3.46 11.55 -17.27
C ASN A 314 -4.05 10.47 -16.36
N THR A 315 -3.55 10.42 -15.11
CA THR A 315 -3.96 9.42 -14.12
C THR A 315 -5.46 9.46 -13.83
N ALA A 316 -6.07 10.64 -13.75
CA ALA A 316 -7.49 10.78 -13.45
C ALA A 316 -8.39 10.16 -14.55
N GLU A 317 -7.97 10.26 -15.82
CA GLU A 317 -8.70 9.69 -16.94
C GLU A 317 -8.75 8.16 -16.94
N LEU A 318 -7.85 7.47 -16.22
CA LEU A 318 -7.87 6.01 -16.11
C LEU A 318 -9.19 5.50 -15.53
N THR A 319 -9.86 6.27 -14.69
CA THR A 319 -11.18 5.92 -14.14
C THR A 319 -12.29 5.86 -15.20
N THR A 320 -12.04 6.32 -16.42
CA THR A 320 -12.93 6.21 -17.57
C THR A 320 -12.56 5.06 -18.52
N THR A 321 -11.67 4.15 -18.11
CA THR A 321 -11.25 2.99 -18.93
C THR A 321 -12.27 1.86 -18.80
N ASP A 322 -12.61 1.23 -19.92
CA ASP A 322 -13.54 0.10 -19.94
C ASP A 322 -12.88 -1.17 -19.41
N ILE A 323 -13.53 -1.79 -18.41
CA ILE A 323 -13.01 -2.95 -17.67
C ILE A 323 -14.02 -4.09 -17.69
N ILE A 324 -13.53 -5.30 -17.96
CA ILE A 324 -14.28 -6.55 -17.82
C ILE A 324 -13.70 -7.34 -16.64
N PHE A 325 -14.57 -7.82 -15.79
CA PHE A 325 -14.25 -8.64 -14.62
C PHE A 325 -14.53 -10.12 -14.88
N SER A 326 -13.80 -11.00 -14.18
CA SER A 326 -14.10 -12.42 -14.16
C SER A 326 -15.45 -12.73 -13.47
N PRO A 327 -16.00 -13.94 -13.69
CA PRO A 327 -17.22 -14.36 -12.99
C PRO A 327 -17.12 -14.31 -11.47
N GLU A 328 -15.95 -14.60 -10.91
CA GLU A 328 -15.69 -14.62 -9.46
C GLU A 328 -15.82 -13.19 -8.88
N ILE A 329 -15.21 -12.20 -9.52
CA ILE A 329 -15.32 -10.80 -9.11
C ILE A 329 -16.76 -10.31 -9.28
N ILE A 330 -17.43 -10.67 -10.38
CA ILE A 330 -18.83 -10.33 -10.62
C ILE A 330 -19.71 -10.90 -9.51
N HIS A 331 -19.54 -12.18 -9.16
CA HIS A 331 -20.29 -12.82 -8.07
C HIS A 331 -20.12 -12.10 -6.72
N TRP A 332 -18.90 -11.66 -6.40
CA TRP A 332 -18.66 -10.83 -5.22
C TRP A 332 -19.47 -9.53 -5.29
N CYS A 333 -19.36 -8.81 -6.40
CA CYS A 333 -20.07 -7.54 -6.58
C CYS A 333 -21.60 -7.71 -6.44
N GLU A 334 -22.18 -8.74 -7.06
CA GLU A 334 -23.61 -9.04 -6.96
C GLU A 334 -24.01 -9.35 -5.51
N SER A 335 -23.24 -10.18 -4.81
CA SER A 335 -23.50 -10.55 -3.42
C SER A 335 -23.38 -9.37 -2.45
N ARG A 336 -22.52 -8.38 -2.78
CA ARG A 336 -22.28 -7.19 -1.98
C ARG A 336 -23.06 -5.96 -2.43
N GLY A 337 -23.87 -6.07 -3.51
CA GLY A 337 -24.63 -4.94 -4.08
C GLY A 337 -23.75 -3.85 -4.69
N ILE A 338 -22.56 -4.20 -5.18
CA ILE A 338 -21.62 -3.28 -5.83
C ILE A 338 -21.98 -3.15 -7.30
N ALA A 339 -22.14 -1.92 -7.79
CA ALA A 339 -22.44 -1.63 -9.19
C ALA A 339 -21.20 -1.83 -10.07
N TYR A 340 -21.05 -3.00 -10.68
CA TYR A 340 -19.91 -3.34 -11.55
C TYR A 340 -20.19 -3.12 -13.04
N GLN A 341 -21.46 -3.14 -13.47
CA GLN A 341 -21.84 -3.05 -14.89
C GLN A 341 -21.36 -1.76 -15.58
N PRO A 342 -21.34 -0.58 -14.92
CA PRO A 342 -20.83 0.64 -15.54
C PRO A 342 -19.37 0.54 -15.98
N PHE A 343 -18.54 -0.27 -15.31
CA PHE A 343 -17.11 -0.41 -15.64
C PHE A 343 -16.86 -0.90 -17.06
N ALA A 344 -17.79 -1.66 -17.66
CA ALA A 344 -17.64 -2.20 -19.01
C ALA A 344 -17.82 -1.16 -20.14
N LYS A 345 -18.34 0.04 -19.84
CA LYS A 345 -18.68 1.07 -20.85
C LYS A 345 -18.49 2.50 -20.32
N ARG A 346 -17.40 2.76 -19.59
CA ARG A 346 -17.09 4.09 -19.02
C ARG A 346 -16.48 5.07 -20.01
N SER A 347 -15.98 4.57 -21.15
CA SER A 347 -15.36 5.39 -22.20
C SER A 347 -16.37 6.13 -23.08
N LYS A 348 -17.68 5.91 -22.90
CA LYS A 348 -18.76 6.49 -23.70
C LYS A 348 -19.37 7.72 -23.05
#